data_97dc60bdcb3c86044ff976964f35a506
#
_entry.id   97dc60bdcb3c86044ff976964f35a506
#
_cell.length_a   1.000
_cell.length_b   1.000
_cell.length_c   1.000
_cell.angle_alpha   90.00
_cell.angle_beta   90.00
_cell.angle_gamma   90.00
#
_symmetry.space_group_name_H-M   'P 1'
#
loop_
_entity.id
_entity.type
_entity.pdbx_description
1 polymer ?
#
loop_
_entity_poly.entity_id
_entity_poly.type
_entity_poly.pdbx_seq_one_letter_code
_entity_poly.pdbx_strand_id
1 'polypeptide(L)'
;MHFARLLATILLLGCFSFANAEHAITLYGEAPKYAADFQHFDFVNPDAPKGGTLRLAGLNGFDSLNPFIPKGNAADYINLLYDSLTFHSPDEPFTEYGLLAERIERAEANSFIRFHLRPEA
;
A
#
# COMPACT_ATOMS: atom_id res chain seq x y z
N MET A 1 46.19 -24.92 3.54
CA MET A 1 45.86 -23.57 3.03
C MET A 1 44.59 -23.55 2.17
N HIS A 2 44.09 -24.62 1.59
CA HIS A 2 42.88 -24.65 0.74
C HIS A 2 41.57 -24.73 1.55
N PHE A 3 41.59 -25.38 2.71
CA PHE A 3 40.40 -25.50 3.59
C PHE A 3 39.95 -24.17 4.22
N ALA A 4 40.90 -23.29 4.58
CA ALA A 4 40.60 -21.98 5.14
C ALA A 4 40.00 -21.01 4.10
N ARG A 5 40.37 -21.18 2.82
CA ARG A 5 39.79 -20.38 1.71
C ARG A 5 38.35 -20.80 1.38
N LEU A 6 38.05 -22.11 1.49
CA LEU A 6 36.70 -22.61 1.27
C LEU A 6 35.72 -22.13 2.35
N LEU A 7 36.15 -22.09 3.64
CA LEU A 7 35.34 -21.57 4.74
C LEU A 7 35.05 -20.07 4.60
N ALA A 8 36.03 -19.27 4.13
CA ALA A 8 35.85 -17.83 3.92
C ALA A 8 34.87 -17.53 2.79
N THR A 9 34.83 -18.38 1.76
CA THR A 9 33.87 -18.19 0.62
C THR A 9 32.43 -18.53 1.03
N ILE A 10 32.24 -19.51 1.91
CA ILE A 10 30.91 -19.89 2.42
C ILE A 10 30.37 -18.82 3.41
N LEU A 11 31.24 -18.12 4.13
CA LEU A 11 30.82 -17.07 5.09
C LEU A 11 30.36 -15.78 4.38
N LEU A 12 30.77 -15.53 3.13
CA LEU A 12 30.36 -14.36 2.36
C LEU A 12 29.00 -14.51 1.65
N LEU A 13 28.45 -15.73 1.57
CA LEU A 13 27.14 -15.98 0.94
C LEU A 13 25.94 -15.82 1.89
N GLY A 14 26.17 -15.43 3.16
CA GLY A 14 25.18 -15.51 4.25
C GLY A 14 24.38 -14.24 4.55
N CYS A 15 24.52 -13.14 3.80
CA CYS A 15 23.80 -11.88 4.10
C CYS A 15 23.04 -11.32 2.91
N PHE A 16 22.27 -12.15 2.20
CA PHE A 16 21.19 -11.62 1.38
C PHE A 16 19.93 -11.58 2.26
N SER A 17 19.69 -10.43 2.89
CA SER A 17 18.37 -10.10 3.43
C SER A 17 17.40 -10.03 2.28
N PHE A 18 16.55 -11.03 2.13
CA PHE A 18 15.45 -10.99 1.17
C PHE A 18 14.42 -10.02 1.72
N ALA A 19 14.25 -8.88 1.06
CA ALA A 19 13.08 -8.06 1.26
C ALA A 19 11.87 -8.89 0.81
N ASN A 20 10.97 -9.20 1.74
CA ASN A 20 9.72 -9.88 1.39
C ASN A 20 8.77 -8.87 0.75
N ALA A 21 8.26 -9.21 -0.42
CA ALA A 21 7.21 -8.44 -1.06
C ALA A 21 5.85 -8.98 -0.57
N GLU A 22 5.07 -8.13 0.08
CA GLU A 22 3.82 -8.48 0.75
C GLU A 22 2.64 -7.70 0.15
N HIS A 23 1.43 -8.24 0.25
CA HIS A 23 0.19 -7.57 -0.19
C HIS A 23 -0.23 -6.42 0.74
N ALA A 24 0.33 -6.36 1.95
CA ALA A 24 0.10 -5.34 2.95
C ALA A 24 1.38 -5.04 3.74
N ILE A 25 1.43 -3.87 4.36
CA ILE A 25 2.53 -3.46 5.23
C ILE A 25 1.96 -2.99 6.57
N THR A 26 2.50 -3.48 7.67
CA THR A 26 2.12 -3.09 9.02
C THR A 26 3.21 -2.24 9.67
N LEU A 27 2.83 -1.26 10.49
CA LEU A 27 3.78 -0.35 11.15
C LEU A 27 4.69 -1.09 12.13
N TYR A 28 4.14 -2.03 12.90
CA TYR A 28 4.85 -2.72 13.96
C TYR A 28 5.32 -4.14 13.58
N GLY A 29 5.18 -4.53 12.30
CA GLY A 29 5.61 -5.83 11.81
C GLY A 29 4.71 -7.00 12.22
N GLU A 30 3.49 -6.71 12.66
CA GLU A 30 2.46 -7.72 12.92
C GLU A 30 1.95 -8.30 11.59
N ALA A 31 1.41 -9.50 11.63
CA ALA A 31 0.76 -10.06 10.45
C ALA A 31 -0.54 -9.28 10.16
N PRO A 32 -0.82 -8.92 8.89
CA PRO A 32 -2.06 -8.26 8.54
C PRO A 32 -3.26 -9.17 8.81
N LYS A 33 -4.39 -8.58 9.21
CA LYS A 33 -5.65 -9.28 9.50
C LYS A 33 -6.17 -10.05 8.28
N TYR A 34 -6.10 -9.45 7.11
CA TYR A 34 -6.57 -10.06 5.88
C TYR A 34 -5.42 -10.74 5.15
N ALA A 35 -5.61 -12.01 4.77
CA ALA A 35 -4.65 -12.78 4.00
C ALA A 35 -4.53 -12.26 2.56
N ALA A 36 -3.46 -12.66 1.85
CA ALA A 36 -3.20 -12.17 0.48
C ALA A 36 -4.29 -12.50 -0.55
N ASP A 37 -5.10 -13.49 -0.28
CA ASP A 37 -6.20 -13.96 -1.13
C ASP A 37 -7.58 -13.47 -0.69
N PHE A 38 -7.65 -12.53 0.26
CA PHE A 38 -8.94 -11.98 0.71
C PHE A 38 -9.71 -11.33 -0.44
N GLN A 39 -11.03 -11.46 -0.41
CA GLN A 39 -11.89 -10.97 -1.49
C GLN A 39 -12.54 -9.62 -1.17
N HIS A 40 -12.77 -9.33 0.10
CA HIS A 40 -13.32 -8.07 0.59
C HIS A 40 -12.99 -7.88 2.06
N PHE A 41 -13.00 -6.66 2.52
CA PHE A 41 -12.89 -6.33 3.94
C PHE A 41 -14.18 -6.69 4.69
N ASP A 42 -14.10 -7.01 5.97
CA ASP A 42 -15.23 -7.43 6.80
C ASP A 42 -16.34 -6.37 6.90
N PHE A 43 -15.98 -5.10 6.78
CA PHE A 43 -16.90 -3.98 6.81
C PHE A 43 -17.58 -3.71 5.46
N VAL A 44 -17.26 -4.45 4.40
CA VAL A 44 -17.82 -4.30 3.06
C VAL A 44 -18.88 -5.38 2.83
N ASN A 45 -20.06 -4.96 2.36
CA ASN A 45 -21.05 -5.92 1.85
C ASN A 45 -20.78 -6.21 0.37
N PRO A 46 -20.29 -7.40 0.00
CA PRO A 46 -20.00 -7.76 -1.39
C PRO A 46 -21.26 -7.80 -2.29
N ASP A 47 -22.43 -8.04 -1.70
CA ASP A 47 -23.71 -8.11 -2.41
C ASP A 47 -24.41 -6.75 -2.53
N ALA A 48 -23.79 -5.69 -2.08
CA ALA A 48 -24.35 -4.34 -2.19
C ALA A 48 -24.57 -3.95 -3.66
N PRO A 49 -25.74 -3.35 -3.99
CA PRO A 49 -25.99 -2.87 -5.35
C PRO A 49 -24.91 -1.87 -5.78
N LYS A 50 -24.40 -2.01 -7.00
CA LYS A 50 -23.43 -1.07 -7.57
C LYS A 50 -24.16 0.08 -8.24
N GLY A 51 -23.65 1.31 -8.03
CA GLY A 51 -24.18 2.54 -8.63
C GLY A 51 -25.09 3.34 -7.71
N GLY A 52 -25.81 4.28 -8.28
CA GLY A 52 -26.62 5.26 -7.55
C GLY A 52 -25.97 6.63 -7.48
N THR A 53 -26.51 7.51 -6.63
CA THR A 53 -26.01 8.87 -6.44
C THR A 53 -25.71 9.12 -4.98
N LEU A 54 -24.44 9.38 -4.68
CA LEU A 54 -23.98 9.83 -3.35
C LEU A 54 -23.94 11.36 -3.34
N ARG A 55 -24.66 11.97 -2.39
CA ARG A 55 -24.65 13.43 -2.17
C ARG A 55 -23.88 13.73 -0.88
N LEU A 56 -22.77 14.43 -1.01
CA LEU A 56 -21.93 14.85 0.10
C LEU A 56 -22.03 16.36 0.28
N ALA A 57 -21.91 16.84 1.51
CA ALA A 57 -21.85 18.27 1.81
C ALA A 57 -20.41 18.75 1.61
N GLY A 58 -20.20 19.73 0.74
CA GLY A 58 -18.97 20.51 0.68
C GLY A 58 -19.06 21.71 1.64
N LEU A 59 -18.00 21.97 2.38
CA LEU A 59 -17.95 23.07 3.34
C LEU A 59 -17.30 24.34 2.73
N ASN A 60 -16.52 24.20 1.69
CA ASN A 60 -15.76 25.26 1.08
C ASN A 60 -16.12 25.43 -0.41
N GLY A 61 -16.00 26.66 -0.91
CA GLY A 61 -15.98 26.89 -2.35
C GLY A 61 -14.68 26.38 -2.97
N PHE A 62 -14.68 26.10 -4.26
CA PHE A 62 -13.49 25.66 -5.00
C PHE A 62 -13.29 26.55 -6.24
N ASP A 63 -12.06 26.64 -6.70
CA ASP A 63 -11.65 27.31 -7.92
C ASP A 63 -10.94 26.37 -8.92
N SER A 64 -10.73 25.10 -8.51
CA SER A 64 -10.08 24.09 -9.33
C SER A 64 -10.62 22.68 -9.07
N LEU A 65 -10.69 21.88 -10.13
CA LEU A 65 -10.90 20.42 -10.06
C LEU A 65 -9.60 19.64 -10.06
N ASN A 66 -8.45 20.31 -10.03
CA ASN A 66 -7.16 19.64 -9.89
C ASN A 66 -6.73 19.63 -8.42
N PRO A 67 -6.64 18.45 -7.77
CA PRO A 67 -6.25 18.35 -6.36
C PRO A 67 -4.78 18.66 -6.08
N PHE A 68 -3.95 18.71 -7.13
CA PHE A 68 -2.49 18.88 -7.03
C PHE A 68 -2.02 20.32 -7.25
N ILE A 69 -2.92 21.28 -7.18
CA ILE A 69 -2.57 22.70 -7.37
C ILE A 69 -1.76 23.23 -6.18
N PRO A 70 -0.69 24.03 -6.40
CA PRO A 70 0.10 24.63 -5.33
C PRO A 70 -0.58 25.84 -4.69
N LYS A 71 -1.60 26.43 -5.33
CA LYS A 71 -2.37 27.58 -4.86
C LYS A 71 -3.82 27.43 -5.29
N GLY A 72 -4.74 27.98 -4.49
CA GLY A 72 -6.18 27.88 -4.71
C GLY A 72 -6.83 26.80 -3.86
N ASN A 73 -8.10 26.57 -4.09
CA ASN A 73 -8.91 25.59 -3.38
C ASN A 73 -9.37 24.51 -4.35
N ALA A 74 -8.89 23.28 -4.15
CA ALA A 74 -9.42 22.13 -4.87
C ALA A 74 -10.84 21.80 -4.41
N ALA A 75 -11.66 21.23 -5.29
CA ALA A 75 -13.00 20.79 -4.94
C ALA A 75 -12.96 19.74 -3.83
N ASP A 76 -13.88 19.85 -2.86
CA ASP A 76 -14.04 18.85 -1.82
C ASP A 76 -14.30 17.48 -2.48
N TYR A 77 -13.76 16.42 -1.87
CA TYR A 77 -13.90 15.02 -2.34
C TYR A 77 -13.32 14.70 -3.72
N ILE A 78 -12.60 15.61 -4.35
CA ILE A 78 -11.97 15.36 -5.68
C ILE A 78 -10.99 14.17 -5.64
N ASN A 79 -10.43 13.88 -4.47
CA ASN A 79 -9.56 12.73 -4.24
C ASN A 79 -10.27 11.38 -4.45
N LEU A 80 -11.61 11.33 -4.41
CA LEU A 80 -12.37 10.11 -4.70
C LEU A 80 -12.32 9.70 -6.18
N LEU A 81 -11.77 10.56 -7.06
CA LEU A 81 -11.55 10.25 -8.46
C LEU A 81 -10.19 9.58 -8.75
N TYR A 82 -9.35 9.44 -7.73
CA TYR A 82 -8.00 8.91 -7.87
C TYR A 82 -7.77 7.78 -6.89
N ASP A 83 -7.19 6.71 -7.37
CA ASP A 83 -6.71 5.63 -6.52
C ASP A 83 -5.32 5.95 -5.98
N SER A 84 -5.03 5.52 -4.77
CA SER A 84 -3.71 5.61 -4.15
C SER A 84 -2.92 4.30 -4.33
N LEU A 85 -1.62 4.33 -4.02
CA LEU A 85 -0.79 3.13 -4.05
C LEU A 85 -1.29 2.07 -3.08
N THR A 86 -1.78 2.52 -1.90
CA THR A 86 -2.27 1.68 -0.82
C THR A 86 -3.63 2.14 -0.33
N PHE A 87 -4.33 1.26 0.35
CA PHE A 87 -5.59 1.52 1.04
C PHE A 87 -5.42 1.31 2.54
N HIS A 88 -5.77 2.32 3.32
CA HIS A 88 -5.81 2.25 4.77
C HIS A 88 -7.08 1.58 5.25
N SER A 89 -6.97 0.47 5.98
CA SER A 89 -8.15 -0.23 6.49
C SER A 89 -8.63 0.39 7.80
N PRO A 90 -9.91 0.83 7.88
CA PRO A 90 -10.45 1.43 9.10
C PRO A 90 -10.48 0.49 10.32
N ASP A 91 -10.48 -0.82 10.11
CA ASP A 91 -10.47 -1.83 11.17
C ASP A 91 -9.07 -2.33 11.54
N GLU A 92 -8.04 -1.78 10.88
CA GLU A 92 -6.63 -2.07 11.13
C GLU A 92 -5.79 -0.79 11.04
N PRO A 93 -5.81 0.07 12.07
CA PRO A 93 -5.29 1.45 11.98
C PRO A 93 -3.78 1.57 11.71
N PHE A 94 -3.02 0.48 11.76
CA PHE A 94 -1.58 0.46 11.53
C PHE A 94 -1.17 -0.39 10.33
N THR A 95 -2.14 -0.68 9.45
CA THR A 95 -1.92 -1.52 8.26
C THR A 95 -2.38 -0.81 6.99
N GLU A 96 -1.53 -0.87 5.98
CA GLU A 96 -1.80 -0.41 4.62
C GLU A 96 -1.83 -1.60 3.67
N TYR A 97 -2.92 -1.77 2.94
CA TYR A 97 -3.10 -2.79 1.92
C TYR A 97 -2.79 -2.24 0.54
N GLY A 98 -2.20 -3.06 -0.32
CA GLY A 98 -1.97 -2.65 -1.71
C GLY A 98 -3.28 -2.37 -2.45
N LEU A 99 -3.35 -1.23 -3.16
CA LEU A 99 -4.46 -0.84 -4.04
C LEU A 99 -3.98 -0.77 -5.49
N LEU A 100 -3.36 0.32 -5.95
CA LEU A 100 -2.65 0.32 -7.23
C LEU A 100 -1.38 -0.52 -7.17
N ALA A 101 -0.77 -0.66 -5.98
CA ALA A 101 0.31 -1.59 -5.76
C ALA A 101 -0.25 -3.01 -5.56
N GLU A 102 0.24 -3.96 -6.35
CA GLU A 102 -0.02 -5.38 -6.16
C GLU A 102 0.75 -5.92 -4.96
N ARG A 103 2.01 -5.44 -4.79
CA ARG A 103 2.92 -5.87 -3.73
C ARG A 103 3.74 -4.70 -3.23
N ILE A 104 4.07 -4.76 -1.94
CA ILE A 104 4.87 -3.77 -1.23
C ILE A 104 6.11 -4.47 -0.70
N GLU A 105 7.28 -3.93 -0.96
CA GLU A 105 8.56 -4.43 -0.50
C GLU A 105 9.20 -3.39 0.42
N ARG A 106 9.54 -3.80 1.63
CA ARG A 106 10.23 -2.94 2.60
C ARG A 106 11.54 -3.59 3.01
N ALA A 107 12.63 -2.81 2.99
CA ALA A 107 13.90 -3.26 3.53
C ALA A 107 13.84 -3.36 5.06
N GLU A 108 14.50 -4.37 5.67
CA GLU A 108 14.55 -4.57 7.13
C GLU A 108 15.00 -3.31 7.89
N ALA A 109 15.98 -2.58 7.35
CA ALA A 109 16.46 -1.33 7.93
C ALA A 109 15.60 -0.10 7.58
N ASN A 110 14.41 -0.28 6.99
CA ASN A 110 13.55 0.80 6.49
C ASN A 110 14.26 1.78 5.54
N SER A 111 15.30 1.33 4.84
CA SER A 111 16.10 2.17 3.93
C SER A 111 15.37 2.49 2.64
N PHE A 112 14.41 1.66 2.23
CA PHE A 112 13.52 1.90 1.11
C PHE A 112 12.19 1.18 1.28
N ILE A 113 11.17 1.69 0.56
CA ILE A 113 9.92 1.00 0.26
C ILE A 113 9.77 0.98 -1.26
N ARG A 114 9.40 -0.17 -1.83
CA ARG A 114 9.15 -0.33 -3.26
C ARG A 114 7.74 -0.83 -3.47
N PHE A 115 7.01 -0.17 -4.36
CA PHE A 115 5.68 -0.56 -4.78
C PHE A 115 5.75 -1.21 -6.16
N HIS A 116 5.26 -2.42 -6.27
CA HIS A 116 5.09 -3.13 -7.54
C HIS A 116 3.67 -2.86 -8.01
N LEU A 117 3.53 -2.09 -9.07
CA LEU A 117 2.21 -1.69 -9.58
C LEU A 117 1.54 -2.85 -10.29
N ARG A 118 0.20 -2.86 -10.26
CA ARG A 118 -0.62 -3.75 -11.09
C ARG A 118 -0.38 -3.45 -12.56
N PRO A 119 -0.47 -4.46 -13.46
CA PRO A 119 -0.28 -4.23 -14.89
C PRO A 119 -1.28 -3.25 -15.52
N GLU A 120 -2.47 -3.14 -14.94
CA GLU A 120 -3.56 -2.26 -15.36
C GLU A 120 -3.53 -0.85 -14.74
N ALA A 121 -2.58 -0.57 -13.86
CA ALA A 121 -2.45 0.71 -13.15
C ALA A 121 -1.98 1.86 -14.05
#